data_4f3cb272ecfa2bde0afcea50c0184717
#
_entry.id   4f3cb272ecfa2bde0afcea50c0184717
#
_cell.length_a   1.000
_cell.length_b   1.000
_cell.length_c   1.000
_cell.angle_alpha   90.00
_cell.angle_beta   90.00
_cell.angle_gamma   90.00
#
_symmetry.space_group_name_H-M   'P 1'
#
loop_
_entity.id
_entity.type
_entity.pdbx_description
1 polymer ?
#
loop_
_entity_poly.entity_id
_entity_poly.type
_entity_poly.pdbx_seq_one_letter_code
_entity_poly.pdbx_strand_id
1 'polypeptide(L)'
;NQPDTPPLFKTSYTRFSYNSTNAKFLSITIKKPNKVLKITSSLFIFLSFFVISQSLWAKEIKIKLWATADRSGPLRAGNILEAANTLNNMLAAANADERVKIELIETNSKGYDADALQLLKAHSVGKTPDIALAAHEWIGTFVEAGLAANLESHIKTNSTLYEDIIPQLWNSVKFKGDRYGIPQDSEVRMFFLNNDLMRKAGKSESFIASLPSQVNAGQFTMNDLCDLAAEVKNAGAAKYGIIHRPNVGPDFQMAMASFGIDLYNEDQAKLQITKTGLLAYYKWLKRCVDIGAIAGDMTTWSWDSVHAGFRGGEGFSKFHGVWNLGAQLKAFGMSPTDKEAYFKKITWINAPAGKKGGTPSNLSHPIVYIVTNGPHKDLAAILVALASQHVPNTKHAVGTNHTPINYGQAAMPDFVEKGWGLIAGVPLLKYAQFMPNHSKIGQYNAISYQGVQGVETGEMSPEEAVEFVIEEMEVELGDDVIILN
;
A
#
# COMPACT_ATOMS: atom_id res chain seq x y z
N ASN A 1 -16.63 7.62 38.20
CA ASN A 1 -16.41 6.35 37.52
C ASN A 1 -16.17 6.64 36.04
N GLN A 2 -14.89 6.82 35.69
CA GLN A 2 -14.45 6.87 34.33
C GLN A 2 -14.37 5.45 33.77
N PRO A 3 -14.77 5.19 32.53
CA PRO A 3 -14.55 3.89 31.91
C PRO A 3 -13.08 3.71 31.59
N ASP A 4 -12.55 2.55 31.94
CA ASP A 4 -11.18 2.11 31.69
C ASP A 4 -10.84 2.19 30.20
N THR A 5 -9.89 3.05 29.88
CA THR A 5 -9.15 3.03 28.63
C THR A 5 -8.25 1.80 28.64
N PRO A 6 -8.21 0.96 27.61
CA PRO A 6 -7.27 -0.16 27.56
C PRO A 6 -5.85 0.39 27.62
N PRO A 7 -4.92 -0.27 28.30
CA PRO A 7 -3.59 0.25 28.53
C PRO A 7 -2.81 0.32 27.22
N LEU A 8 -2.60 1.54 26.75
CA LEU A 8 -1.55 1.85 25.81
C LEU A 8 -0.21 1.50 26.48
N PHE A 9 0.46 0.52 25.95
CA PHE A 9 1.86 0.17 26.11
C PHE A 9 2.57 0.80 27.33
N LYS A 10 2.68 0.05 28.43
CA LYS A 10 3.72 0.30 29.42
C LYS A 10 5.07 -0.08 28.79
N THR A 11 5.72 0.86 28.18
CA THR A 11 7.15 0.74 27.86
C THR A 11 7.94 0.89 29.16
N SER A 12 8.39 -0.24 29.69
CA SER A 12 9.48 -0.24 30.66
C SER A 12 10.75 0.17 29.93
N TYR A 13 11.17 1.42 30.14
CA TYR A 13 12.50 1.88 29.71
C TYR A 13 13.56 1.13 30.54
N THR A 14 14.09 0.07 29.99
CA THR A 14 15.37 -0.48 30.45
C THR A 14 16.47 0.39 29.87
N ARG A 15 17.13 1.15 30.73
CA ARG A 15 18.34 1.91 30.37
C ARG A 15 19.38 0.92 29.92
N PHE A 16 19.62 0.81 28.62
CA PHE A 16 20.81 0.15 28.10
C PHE A 16 22.01 1.08 28.29
N SER A 17 22.87 0.73 29.23
CA SER A 17 24.23 1.29 29.31
C SER A 17 25.03 0.68 28.16
N TYR A 18 25.49 1.53 27.25
CA TYR A 18 26.34 1.14 26.12
C TYR A 18 27.73 0.76 26.67
N ASN A 19 28.03 -0.53 26.70
CA ASN A 19 29.37 -1.03 26.94
C ASN A 19 30.03 -1.25 25.57
N SER A 20 31.08 -0.45 25.30
CA SER A 20 31.80 -0.32 24.03
C SER A 20 32.79 -1.44 23.73
N THR A 21 32.43 -2.71 23.92
CA THR A 21 33.33 -3.81 23.59
C THR A 21 32.52 -4.99 23.05
N ASN A 22 32.00 -4.87 21.85
CA ASN A 22 31.70 -6.00 20.93
C ASN A 22 31.04 -5.47 19.64
N ALA A 23 31.82 -4.74 18.82
CA ALA A 23 31.45 -4.50 17.45
C ALA A 23 31.64 -5.81 16.66
N LYS A 24 30.58 -6.57 16.47
CA LYS A 24 30.58 -7.63 15.45
C LYS A 24 30.52 -6.93 14.09
N PHE A 25 31.66 -6.90 13.43
CA PHE A 25 31.75 -6.41 12.05
C PHE A 25 30.87 -7.29 11.14
N LEU A 26 29.99 -6.64 10.39
CA LEU A 26 29.27 -7.24 9.28
C LEU A 26 30.31 -7.61 8.23
N SER A 27 30.62 -8.88 8.05
CA SER A 27 31.52 -9.34 6.98
C SER A 27 30.67 -9.48 5.70
N ILE A 28 30.74 -8.48 4.83
CA ILE A 28 30.23 -8.61 3.48
C ILE A 28 31.24 -9.42 2.67
N THR A 29 30.93 -10.69 2.41
CA THR A 29 31.77 -11.52 1.56
C THR A 29 31.37 -11.38 0.11
N ILE A 30 32.08 -10.54 -0.65
CA ILE A 30 31.96 -10.50 -2.11
C ILE A 30 32.84 -11.62 -2.68
N LYS A 31 32.23 -12.69 -3.17
CA LYS A 31 32.95 -13.75 -3.86
C LYS A 31 33.39 -13.27 -5.23
N LYS A 32 34.70 -13.07 -5.44
CA LYS A 32 35.31 -12.99 -6.78
C LYS A 32 35.62 -14.41 -7.29
N PRO A 33 35.36 -14.69 -8.56
CA PRO A 33 35.88 -15.93 -9.16
C PRO A 33 37.40 -15.82 -9.37
N ASN A 34 38.15 -16.76 -8.72
CA ASN A 34 39.55 -17.08 -8.96
C ASN A 34 40.59 -15.95 -8.82
N LYS A 35 41.14 -15.82 -7.57
CA LYS A 35 42.59 -15.83 -7.27
C LYS A 35 42.82 -15.69 -5.76
N VAL A 36 43.38 -16.71 -5.16
CA VAL A 36 43.92 -16.67 -3.81
C VAL A 36 45.32 -16.03 -3.91
N LEU A 37 45.49 -14.84 -3.31
CA LEU A 37 46.82 -14.24 -3.13
C LEU A 37 47.22 -14.38 -1.66
N LYS A 38 48.20 -15.22 -1.38
CA LYS A 38 48.90 -15.26 -0.08
C LYS A 38 49.90 -14.12 -0.06
N ILE A 39 49.80 -13.21 0.90
CA ILE A 39 50.83 -12.21 1.17
C ILE A 39 51.56 -12.64 2.42
N THR A 40 52.81 -13.05 2.24
CA THR A 40 53.81 -13.19 3.31
C THR A 40 54.58 -11.88 3.45
N SER A 41 54.72 -11.44 4.70
CA SER A 41 55.48 -10.27 5.10
C SER A 41 56.97 -10.40 4.84
N SER A 42 57.64 -9.33 4.38
CA SER A 42 58.90 -8.73 4.82
C SER A 42 59.61 -7.99 3.70
N LEU A 43 59.87 -6.73 3.79
CA LEU A 43 61.13 -6.04 3.92
C LEU A 43 61.00 -4.53 3.65
N PHE A 44 61.56 -3.76 4.60
CA PHE A 44 61.82 -2.31 4.46
C PHE A 44 62.89 -2.06 3.38
N ILE A 45 62.66 -1.12 2.46
CA ILE A 45 63.68 -0.25 1.87
C ILE A 45 63.07 1.10 1.52
N PHE A 46 63.66 2.16 2.03
CA PHE A 46 63.49 3.57 1.69
C PHE A 46 63.76 3.81 0.20
N LEU A 47 62.86 4.48 -0.51
CA LEU A 47 63.23 5.45 -1.54
C LEU A 47 62.07 6.45 -1.78
N SER A 48 62.47 7.67 -1.58
CA SER A 48 61.94 8.97 -1.96
C SER A 48 60.80 9.09 -2.98
N PHE A 49 59.78 9.86 -2.57
CA PHE A 49 58.99 10.82 -3.31
C PHE A 49 58.76 10.60 -4.81
N PHE A 50 57.71 9.93 -5.15
CA PHE A 50 56.76 10.32 -6.22
C PHE A 50 55.38 10.04 -5.71
N VAL A 51 54.75 11.06 -5.11
CA VAL A 51 53.28 11.04 -4.88
C VAL A 51 52.69 11.18 -6.26
N ILE A 52 52.57 10.08 -7.00
CA ILE A 52 51.53 9.97 -8.02
C ILE A 52 50.25 9.86 -7.23
N SER A 53 49.54 10.96 -7.12
CA SER A 53 48.11 10.96 -6.80
C SER A 53 47.44 10.15 -7.91
N GLN A 54 47.44 8.84 -7.82
CA GLN A 54 46.42 8.06 -8.47
C GLN A 54 45.11 8.50 -7.79
N SER A 55 44.43 9.42 -8.41
CA SER A 55 43.00 9.56 -8.21
C SER A 55 42.45 8.19 -8.60
N LEU A 56 42.30 7.31 -7.60
CA LEU A 56 41.60 6.06 -7.71
C LEU A 56 40.18 6.43 -8.13
N TRP A 57 39.94 6.39 -9.45
CA TRP A 57 38.61 6.55 -9.99
C TRP A 57 37.81 5.40 -9.42
N ALA A 58 36.93 5.71 -8.49
CA ALA A 58 36.04 4.73 -7.91
C ALA A 58 35.32 4.01 -9.05
N LYS A 59 35.31 2.69 -9.06
CA LYS A 59 34.59 1.90 -10.04
C LYS A 59 33.11 2.13 -9.85
N GLU A 60 32.49 2.89 -10.76
CA GLU A 60 31.06 3.19 -10.74
C GLU A 60 30.26 1.96 -11.13
N ILE A 61 29.32 1.55 -10.27
CA ILE A 61 28.32 0.52 -10.55
C ILE A 61 27.00 1.23 -10.73
N LYS A 62 26.45 1.18 -11.94
CA LYS A 62 25.17 1.79 -12.28
C LYS A 62 24.03 0.85 -11.96
N ILE A 63 23.07 1.32 -11.19
CA ILE A 63 21.82 0.63 -10.85
C ILE A 63 20.68 1.42 -11.47
N LYS A 64 19.92 0.78 -12.33
CA LYS A 64 18.74 1.36 -12.97
C LYS A 64 17.54 1.19 -12.08
N LEU A 65 16.91 2.31 -11.72
CA LEU A 65 15.68 2.38 -10.92
C LEU A 65 14.53 2.85 -11.79
N TRP A 66 13.48 2.03 -11.90
CA TRP A 66 12.22 2.38 -12.54
C TRP A 66 11.24 2.85 -11.46
N ALA A 67 10.78 4.09 -11.57
CA ALA A 67 9.84 4.66 -10.62
C ALA A 67 8.79 5.52 -11.33
N THR A 68 7.56 5.47 -10.85
CA THR A 68 6.49 6.34 -11.31
C THR A 68 6.75 7.77 -10.84
N ALA A 69 6.71 8.73 -11.77
CA ALA A 69 6.63 10.14 -11.46
C ALA A 69 5.20 10.44 -11.01
N ASP A 70 4.92 10.34 -9.72
CA ASP A 70 3.65 10.77 -9.19
C ASP A 70 3.59 12.29 -9.03
N ARG A 71 2.40 12.82 -8.68
CA ARG A 71 2.19 14.26 -8.47
C ARG A 71 3.04 14.86 -7.35
N SER A 72 3.70 14.00 -6.58
CA SER A 72 4.57 14.35 -5.46
C SER A 72 6.05 14.48 -5.88
N GLY A 73 6.37 14.32 -7.15
CA GLY A 73 7.73 14.32 -7.69
C GLY A 73 8.48 13.00 -7.41
N PRO A 74 9.83 13.02 -7.35
CA PRO A 74 10.64 11.80 -7.24
C PRO A 74 10.63 11.18 -5.84
N LEU A 75 9.61 11.42 -5.02
CA LEU A 75 9.55 10.95 -3.63
C LEU A 75 9.61 9.43 -3.53
N ARG A 76 8.99 8.70 -4.49
CA ARG A 76 9.05 7.24 -4.50
C ARG A 76 10.44 6.69 -4.79
N ALA A 77 11.26 7.40 -5.55
CA ALA A 77 12.66 7.05 -5.78
C ALA A 77 13.59 7.50 -4.64
N GLY A 78 13.15 8.48 -3.82
CA GLY A 78 13.99 9.20 -2.86
C GLY A 78 14.68 8.30 -1.85
N ASN A 79 14.01 7.30 -1.33
CA ASN A 79 14.60 6.39 -0.35
C ASN A 79 15.65 5.42 -0.96
N ILE A 80 15.55 5.04 -2.23
CA ILE A 80 16.62 4.31 -2.93
C ILE A 80 17.83 5.22 -3.19
N LEU A 81 17.61 6.48 -3.53
CA LEU A 81 18.70 7.46 -3.68
C LEU A 81 19.43 7.68 -2.35
N GLU A 82 18.70 7.78 -1.23
CA GLU A 82 19.28 7.88 0.11
C GLU A 82 20.03 6.60 0.52
N ALA A 83 19.47 5.43 0.19
CA ALA A 83 20.11 4.15 0.42
C ALA A 83 21.45 4.01 -0.34
N ALA A 84 21.50 4.48 -1.59
CA ALA A 84 22.73 4.50 -2.38
C ALA A 84 23.80 5.43 -1.76
N ASN A 85 23.40 6.60 -1.27
CA ASN A 85 24.32 7.50 -0.55
C ASN A 85 24.83 6.85 0.74
N THR A 86 23.96 6.20 1.51
CA THR A 86 24.33 5.47 2.73
C THR A 86 25.33 4.35 2.41
N LEU A 87 25.04 3.55 1.39
CA LEU A 87 25.93 2.46 0.96
C LEU A 87 27.29 2.99 0.49
N ASN A 88 27.31 4.10 -0.28
CA ASN A 88 28.55 4.73 -0.72
C ASN A 88 29.41 5.24 0.45
N ASN A 89 28.78 5.77 1.50
CA ASN A 89 29.49 6.18 2.71
C ASN A 89 30.08 4.95 3.44
N MET A 90 29.35 3.85 3.51
CA MET A 90 29.84 2.58 4.08
C MET A 90 31.01 2.01 3.27
N LEU A 91 30.92 2.00 1.94
CA LEU A 91 31.97 1.56 1.04
C LEU A 91 33.23 2.44 1.18
N ALA A 92 33.05 3.76 1.29
CA ALA A 92 34.17 4.70 1.52
C ALA A 92 34.84 4.43 2.87
N ALA A 93 34.08 4.22 3.94
CA ALA A 93 34.61 3.90 5.26
C ALA A 93 35.35 2.56 5.30
N ALA A 94 34.94 1.62 4.44
CA ALA A 94 35.60 0.33 4.25
C ALA A 94 36.80 0.39 3.26
N ASN A 95 37.15 1.56 2.73
CA ASN A 95 38.17 1.75 1.69
C ASN A 95 37.91 0.90 0.43
N ALA A 96 36.65 0.67 0.09
CA ALA A 96 36.30 -0.01 -1.15
C ALA A 96 36.41 0.93 -2.36
N ASP A 97 36.79 0.36 -3.50
CA ASP A 97 36.94 1.13 -4.77
C ASP A 97 35.62 1.31 -5.52
N GLU A 98 34.58 0.58 -5.14
CA GLU A 98 33.26 0.65 -5.79
C GLU A 98 32.43 1.81 -5.25
N ARG A 99 31.65 2.41 -6.13
CA ARG A 99 30.57 3.38 -5.80
C ARG A 99 29.34 3.07 -6.61
N VAL A 100 28.19 3.20 -5.97
CA VAL A 100 26.90 2.97 -6.60
C VAL A 100 26.34 4.28 -7.12
N LYS A 101 25.85 4.27 -8.36
CA LYS A 101 25.13 5.38 -8.97
C LYS A 101 23.75 4.92 -9.44
N ILE A 102 22.72 5.61 -8.98
CA ILE A 102 21.36 5.34 -9.44
C ILE A 102 21.09 6.07 -10.76
N GLU A 103 20.67 5.31 -11.77
CA GLU A 103 20.12 5.82 -13.02
C GLU A 103 18.59 5.73 -12.90
N LEU A 104 17.95 6.86 -12.56
CA LEU A 104 16.50 6.92 -12.42
C LEU A 104 15.82 6.97 -13.80
N ILE A 105 14.87 6.06 -13.99
CA ILE A 105 13.94 6.01 -15.13
C ILE A 105 12.58 6.40 -14.60
N GLU A 106 12.23 7.68 -14.71
CA GLU A 106 10.90 8.18 -14.35
C GLU A 106 9.90 7.86 -15.44
N THR A 107 8.75 7.32 -15.03
CA THR A 107 7.64 7.05 -15.93
C THR A 107 6.51 8.06 -15.70
N ASN A 108 5.94 8.56 -16.78
CA ASN A 108 4.79 9.48 -16.77
C ASN A 108 3.52 8.76 -17.21
N SER A 109 3.29 7.58 -16.69
CA SER A 109 2.11 6.82 -17.04
C SER A 109 0.84 7.37 -16.35
N LYS A 110 -0.31 6.94 -16.83
CA LYS A 110 -1.61 7.33 -16.26
C LYS A 110 -2.01 6.45 -15.05
N GLY A 111 -1.07 5.77 -14.41
CA GLY A 111 -1.31 4.91 -13.25
C GLY A 111 -0.39 3.69 -13.20
N TYR A 112 -0.42 2.99 -12.08
CA TYR A 112 0.47 1.84 -11.81
C TYR A 112 0.28 0.68 -12.77
N ASP A 113 -0.94 0.45 -13.27
CA ASP A 113 -1.21 -0.60 -14.28
C ASP A 113 -0.51 -0.29 -15.60
N ALA A 114 -0.59 0.97 -16.06
CA ALA A 114 0.09 1.40 -17.27
C ALA A 114 1.61 1.33 -17.12
N ASP A 115 2.15 1.66 -15.93
CA ASP A 115 3.57 1.51 -15.61
C ASP A 115 4.02 0.06 -15.62
N ALA A 116 3.23 -0.84 -15.04
CA ALA A 116 3.54 -2.27 -15.02
C ALA A 116 3.59 -2.85 -16.43
N LEU A 117 2.64 -2.50 -17.29
CA LEU A 117 2.65 -2.90 -18.70
C LEU A 117 3.86 -2.34 -19.46
N GLN A 118 4.27 -1.10 -19.21
CA GLN A 118 5.48 -0.52 -19.80
C GLN A 118 6.75 -1.24 -19.31
N LEU A 119 6.80 -1.61 -18.03
CA LEU A 119 7.90 -2.38 -17.44
C LEU A 119 8.03 -3.77 -18.08
N LEU A 120 6.92 -4.48 -18.26
CA LEU A 120 6.88 -5.77 -18.98
C LEU A 120 7.36 -5.62 -20.41
N LYS A 121 6.94 -4.56 -21.11
CA LYS A 121 7.41 -4.26 -22.45
C LYS A 121 8.92 -3.95 -22.49
N ALA A 122 9.44 -3.19 -21.52
CA ALA A 122 10.87 -2.94 -21.41
C ALA A 122 11.63 -4.26 -21.15
N HIS A 123 11.10 -5.13 -20.29
CA HIS A 123 11.67 -6.45 -20.03
C HIS A 123 11.75 -7.32 -21.29
N SER A 124 10.65 -7.40 -22.06
CA SER A 124 10.59 -8.23 -23.29
C SER A 124 11.60 -7.84 -24.36
N VAL A 125 12.12 -6.60 -24.33
CA VAL A 125 13.14 -6.11 -25.26
C VAL A 125 14.53 -5.97 -24.60
N GLY A 126 14.77 -6.63 -23.47
CA GLY A 126 16.06 -6.67 -22.76
C GLY A 126 16.48 -5.35 -22.09
N LYS A 127 15.53 -4.45 -21.82
CA LYS A 127 15.75 -3.16 -21.13
C LYS A 127 15.26 -3.18 -19.69
N THR A 128 15.36 -4.32 -19.02
CA THR A 128 14.94 -4.49 -17.61
C THR A 128 15.76 -3.56 -16.70
N PRO A 129 15.13 -2.79 -15.80
CA PRO A 129 15.85 -2.09 -14.74
C PRO A 129 16.36 -3.10 -13.67
N ASP A 130 17.20 -2.67 -12.74
CA ASP A 130 17.66 -3.50 -11.61
C ASP A 130 16.66 -3.48 -10.45
N ILE A 131 15.99 -2.34 -10.27
CA ILE A 131 14.92 -2.14 -9.27
C ILE A 131 13.73 -1.49 -9.96
N ALA A 132 12.53 -1.97 -9.67
CA ALA A 132 11.29 -1.31 -10.08
C ALA A 132 10.37 -1.07 -8.87
N LEU A 133 9.59 0.01 -8.95
CA LEU A 133 8.48 0.29 -8.04
C LEU A 133 7.18 -0.04 -8.76
N ALA A 134 6.35 -0.86 -8.15
CA ALA A 134 5.10 -1.29 -8.75
C ALA A 134 4.02 -1.52 -7.68
N ALA A 135 2.77 -1.49 -8.09
CA ALA A 135 1.68 -1.99 -7.28
C ALA A 135 1.85 -3.50 -7.06
N HIS A 136 1.59 -3.94 -5.84
CA HIS A 136 1.97 -5.30 -5.41
C HIS A 136 1.28 -6.42 -6.19
N GLU A 137 0.06 -6.21 -6.66
CA GLU A 137 -0.72 -7.23 -7.38
C GLU A 137 -0.11 -7.64 -8.73
N TRP A 138 0.84 -6.88 -9.24
CA TRP A 138 1.58 -7.22 -10.46
C TRP A 138 2.71 -8.24 -10.25
N ILE A 139 3.01 -8.59 -8.99
CA ILE A 139 4.10 -9.54 -8.67
C ILE A 139 3.92 -10.86 -9.40
N GLY A 140 2.71 -11.44 -9.40
CA GLY A 140 2.44 -12.69 -10.10
C GLY A 140 2.83 -12.63 -11.58
N THR A 141 2.39 -11.58 -12.27
CA THR A 141 2.73 -11.33 -13.68
C THR A 141 4.24 -11.15 -13.88
N PHE A 142 4.92 -10.42 -13.00
CA PHE A 142 6.36 -10.22 -13.10
C PHE A 142 7.16 -11.49 -12.84
N VAL A 143 6.70 -12.36 -11.95
CA VAL A 143 7.32 -13.66 -11.69
C VAL A 143 7.15 -14.59 -12.89
N GLU A 144 5.95 -14.69 -13.44
CA GLU A 144 5.67 -15.52 -14.62
C GLU A 144 6.41 -15.04 -15.87
N ALA A 145 6.64 -13.72 -15.99
CA ALA A 145 7.48 -13.16 -17.04
C ALA A 145 9.00 -13.36 -16.81
N GLY A 146 9.42 -13.91 -15.66
CA GLY A 146 10.83 -14.04 -15.30
C GLY A 146 11.53 -12.74 -14.91
N LEU A 147 10.76 -11.67 -14.71
CA LEU A 147 11.28 -10.34 -14.36
C LEU A 147 11.65 -10.25 -12.89
N ALA A 148 10.76 -10.62 -11.98
CA ALA A 148 10.95 -10.48 -10.54
C ALA A 148 11.85 -11.59 -9.96
N ALA A 149 12.77 -11.21 -9.09
CA ALA A 149 13.67 -12.14 -8.40
C ALA A 149 13.02 -12.70 -7.12
N ASN A 150 13.23 -13.99 -6.86
CA ASN A 150 12.90 -14.58 -5.57
C ASN A 150 13.84 -14.02 -4.49
N LEU A 151 13.28 -13.48 -3.41
CA LEU A 151 14.03 -12.80 -2.34
C LEU A 151 14.14 -13.63 -1.04
N GLU A 152 13.61 -14.86 -0.98
CA GLU A 152 13.61 -15.65 0.26
C GLU A 152 15.01 -15.83 0.87
N SER A 153 15.99 -16.20 0.05
CA SER A 153 17.37 -16.37 0.51
C SER A 153 17.98 -15.05 1.03
N HIS A 154 17.71 -13.94 0.32
CA HIS A 154 18.17 -12.61 0.71
C HIS A 154 17.56 -12.17 2.05
N ILE A 155 16.24 -12.29 2.19
CA ILE A 155 15.51 -11.90 3.41
C ILE A 155 15.96 -12.76 4.59
N LYS A 156 16.13 -14.07 4.39
CA LYS A 156 16.61 -14.99 5.43
C LYS A 156 18.02 -14.62 5.90
N THR A 157 18.93 -14.35 4.96
CA THR A 157 20.32 -14.00 5.27
C THR A 157 20.44 -12.66 5.98
N ASN A 158 19.56 -11.70 5.66
CA ASN A 158 19.55 -10.34 6.20
C ASN A 158 18.33 -10.09 7.10
N SER A 159 17.86 -11.11 7.83
CA SER A 159 16.60 -11.08 8.59
C SER A 159 16.51 -9.91 9.56
N THR A 160 17.61 -9.48 10.18
CA THR A 160 17.65 -8.34 11.10
C THR A 160 17.28 -6.99 10.45
N LEU A 161 17.43 -6.86 9.12
CA LEU A 161 17.03 -5.64 8.40
C LEU A 161 15.53 -5.57 8.14
N TYR A 162 14.81 -6.67 8.37
CA TYR A 162 13.41 -6.84 8.03
C TYR A 162 12.51 -7.23 9.22
N GLU A 163 13.11 -7.43 10.42
CA GLU A 163 12.40 -7.97 11.59
C GLU A 163 11.29 -7.06 12.12
N ASP A 164 11.39 -5.75 11.87
CA ASP A 164 10.41 -4.77 12.32
C ASP A 164 9.30 -4.48 11.30
N ILE A 165 9.38 -5.06 10.10
CA ILE A 165 8.31 -4.91 9.11
C ILE A 165 7.03 -5.54 9.64
N ILE A 166 5.92 -4.79 9.53
CA ILE A 166 4.58 -5.23 9.94
C ILE A 166 4.27 -6.57 9.26
N PRO A 167 4.06 -7.67 10.02
CA PRO A 167 3.97 -9.03 9.45
C PRO A 167 2.91 -9.19 8.37
N GLN A 168 1.78 -8.50 8.49
CA GLN A 168 0.69 -8.55 7.51
C GLN A 168 1.13 -8.07 6.12
N LEU A 169 2.06 -7.11 6.05
CA LEU A 169 2.52 -6.57 4.77
C LEU A 169 3.30 -7.59 3.92
N TRP A 170 3.88 -8.62 4.55
CA TRP A 170 4.53 -9.69 3.81
C TRP A 170 3.59 -10.47 2.90
N ASN A 171 2.28 -10.47 3.20
CA ASN A 171 1.30 -11.14 2.34
C ASN A 171 1.14 -10.43 0.99
N SER A 172 1.38 -9.12 0.94
CA SER A 172 1.30 -8.37 -0.32
C SER A 172 2.40 -8.71 -1.33
N VAL A 173 3.50 -9.32 -0.89
CA VAL A 173 4.66 -9.60 -1.75
C VAL A 173 4.89 -11.09 -2.01
N LYS A 174 3.96 -11.93 -1.56
CA LYS A 174 4.01 -13.39 -1.79
C LYS A 174 3.39 -13.77 -3.13
N PHE A 175 3.99 -14.75 -3.77
CA PHE A 175 3.42 -15.45 -4.91
C PHE A 175 3.84 -16.93 -4.84
N LYS A 176 2.86 -17.84 -4.83
CA LYS A 176 3.08 -19.28 -4.69
C LYS A 176 4.00 -19.64 -3.50
N GLY A 177 3.78 -18.95 -2.37
CA GLY A 177 4.48 -19.18 -1.11
C GLY A 177 5.78 -18.41 -0.88
N ASP A 178 6.44 -17.90 -1.91
CA ASP A 178 7.70 -17.17 -1.84
C ASP A 178 7.49 -15.65 -1.97
N ARG A 179 8.43 -14.86 -1.41
CA ARG A 179 8.43 -13.39 -1.49
C ARG A 179 9.27 -12.88 -2.65
N TYR A 180 8.67 -12.01 -3.47
CA TYR A 180 9.29 -11.44 -4.68
C TYR A 180 9.38 -9.93 -4.64
N GLY A 181 9.12 -9.33 -3.51
CA GLY A 181 9.23 -7.88 -3.30
C GLY A 181 9.45 -7.53 -1.84
N ILE A 182 9.69 -6.25 -1.59
CA ILE A 182 9.74 -5.64 -0.26
C ILE A 182 8.74 -4.50 -0.26
N PRO A 183 7.83 -4.39 0.73
CA PRO A 183 6.91 -3.25 0.81
C PRO A 183 7.67 -1.91 0.88
N GLN A 184 7.26 -0.92 0.08
CA GLN A 184 7.75 0.44 0.19
C GLN A 184 6.88 1.27 1.13
N ASP A 185 5.59 1.06 1.05
CA ASP A 185 4.60 1.71 1.89
C ASP A 185 3.48 0.74 2.24
N SER A 186 2.52 1.21 2.99
CA SER A 186 1.23 0.56 3.12
C SER A 186 0.12 1.59 3.03
N GLU A 187 -1.06 1.12 2.65
CA GLU A 187 -2.24 1.94 2.53
C GLU A 187 -3.33 1.41 3.44
N VAL A 188 -4.17 2.30 3.91
CA VAL A 188 -5.40 1.96 4.59
C VAL A 188 -6.53 2.64 3.86
N ARG A 189 -7.52 1.85 3.46
CA ARG A 189 -8.77 2.35 2.89
C ARG A 189 -9.84 2.33 3.96
N MET A 190 -10.76 3.27 3.88
CA MET A 190 -11.82 3.44 4.88
C MET A 190 -12.98 4.23 4.30
N PHE A 191 -14.09 4.22 4.98
CA PHE A 191 -15.10 5.25 4.82
C PHE A 191 -14.76 6.44 5.72
N PHE A 192 -14.62 7.61 5.11
CA PHE A 192 -14.62 8.88 5.81
C PHE A 192 -16.06 9.31 6.01
N LEU A 193 -16.46 9.61 7.24
CA LEU A 193 -17.79 10.12 7.58
C LEU A 193 -17.69 11.56 8.06
N ASN A 194 -18.50 12.45 7.50
CA ASN A 194 -18.54 13.85 7.89
C ASN A 194 -19.43 14.05 9.12
N ASN A 195 -18.81 14.27 10.27
CA ASN A 195 -19.49 14.40 11.56
C ASN A 195 -20.39 15.66 11.62
N ASP A 196 -19.98 16.74 10.96
CA ASP A 196 -20.77 17.98 10.94
C ASP A 196 -22.11 17.76 10.23
N LEU A 197 -22.13 16.96 9.17
CA LEU A 197 -23.34 16.61 8.46
C LEU A 197 -24.22 15.65 9.26
N MET A 198 -23.62 14.72 10.04
CA MET A 198 -24.36 13.88 10.99
C MET A 198 -25.02 14.73 12.08
N ARG A 199 -24.29 15.69 12.67
CA ARG A 199 -24.84 16.62 13.65
C ARG A 199 -26.00 17.43 13.07
N LYS A 200 -25.83 17.96 11.86
CA LYS A 200 -26.88 18.70 11.15
C LYS A 200 -28.12 17.83 10.89
N ALA A 201 -27.96 16.53 10.70
CA ALA A 201 -29.04 15.55 10.60
C ALA A 201 -29.57 15.07 11.96
N GLY A 202 -29.16 15.69 13.08
CA GLY A 202 -29.66 15.38 14.42
C GLY A 202 -29.02 14.19 15.12
N LYS A 203 -27.87 13.67 14.62
CA LYS A 203 -27.16 12.57 15.30
C LYS A 203 -26.41 13.09 16.51
N SER A 204 -26.49 12.33 17.62
CA SER A 204 -25.81 12.68 18.88
C SER A 204 -24.30 12.42 18.80
N GLU A 205 -23.52 13.13 19.64
CA GLU A 205 -22.07 12.93 19.76
C GLU A 205 -21.75 11.49 20.21
N SER A 206 -22.57 10.90 21.10
CA SER A 206 -22.39 9.53 21.54
C SER A 206 -22.58 8.52 20.40
N PHE A 207 -23.55 8.74 19.53
CA PHE A 207 -23.73 7.92 18.33
C PHE A 207 -22.51 8.02 17.40
N ILE A 208 -22.07 9.24 17.07
CA ILE A 208 -20.92 9.49 16.19
C ILE A 208 -19.66 8.80 16.76
N ALA A 209 -19.37 9.00 18.03
CA ALA A 209 -18.21 8.42 18.71
C ALA A 209 -18.24 6.89 18.77
N SER A 210 -19.44 6.27 18.76
CA SER A 210 -19.59 4.82 18.85
C SER A 210 -19.41 4.09 17.51
N LEU A 211 -19.51 4.78 16.37
CA LEU A 211 -19.49 4.15 15.05
C LEU A 211 -18.27 3.26 14.78
N PRO A 212 -17.02 3.69 15.06
CA PRO A 212 -15.87 2.81 14.82
C PRO A 212 -15.92 1.51 15.62
N SER A 213 -16.36 1.56 16.88
CA SER A 213 -16.48 0.39 17.73
C SER A 213 -17.62 -0.53 17.30
N GLN A 214 -18.76 0.03 16.89
CA GLN A 214 -19.90 -0.73 16.38
C GLN A 214 -19.56 -1.46 15.08
N VAL A 215 -18.84 -0.79 14.16
CA VAL A 215 -18.34 -1.40 12.92
C VAL A 215 -17.39 -2.55 13.23
N ASN A 216 -16.41 -2.30 14.10
CA ASN A 216 -15.41 -3.33 14.45
C ASN A 216 -16.02 -4.53 15.20
N ALA A 217 -17.14 -4.33 15.88
CA ALA A 217 -17.91 -5.39 16.54
C ALA A 217 -18.93 -6.08 15.62
N GLY A 218 -19.04 -5.68 14.34
CA GLY A 218 -20.03 -6.19 13.38
C GLY A 218 -21.48 -5.81 13.73
N GLN A 219 -21.68 -4.79 14.55
CA GLN A 219 -23.00 -4.32 14.97
C GLN A 219 -23.60 -3.29 14.01
N PHE A 220 -22.73 -2.53 13.34
CA PHE A 220 -23.08 -1.58 12.29
C PHE A 220 -22.64 -2.18 10.95
N THR A 221 -23.58 -2.36 10.04
CA THR A 221 -23.40 -3.08 8.77
C THR A 221 -23.32 -2.15 7.57
N MET A 222 -23.01 -2.68 6.38
CA MET A 222 -23.07 -1.94 5.11
C MET A 222 -24.49 -1.40 4.83
N ASN A 223 -25.55 -2.13 5.23
CA ASN A 223 -26.92 -1.63 5.14
C ASN A 223 -27.17 -0.45 6.10
N ASP A 224 -26.67 -0.53 7.33
CA ASP A 224 -26.81 0.57 8.28
C ASP A 224 -26.07 1.83 7.80
N LEU A 225 -24.92 1.68 7.13
CA LEU A 225 -24.21 2.79 6.49
C LEU A 225 -25.02 3.42 5.35
N CYS A 226 -25.64 2.58 4.52
CA CYS A 226 -26.53 3.01 3.43
C CYS A 226 -27.72 3.80 3.97
N ASP A 227 -28.37 3.29 5.04
CA ASP A 227 -29.50 3.97 5.68
C ASP A 227 -29.11 5.30 6.32
N LEU A 228 -27.97 5.33 7.03
CA LEU A 228 -27.45 6.57 7.61
C LEU A 228 -27.13 7.61 6.53
N ALA A 229 -26.57 7.18 5.40
CA ALA A 229 -26.26 8.08 4.30
C ALA A 229 -27.53 8.69 3.66
N ALA A 230 -28.55 7.85 3.45
CA ALA A 230 -29.85 8.31 2.95
C ALA A 230 -30.53 9.26 3.97
N GLU A 231 -30.50 8.93 5.26
CA GLU A 231 -31.05 9.78 6.32
C GLU A 231 -30.39 11.17 6.35
N VAL A 232 -29.06 11.23 6.34
CA VAL A 232 -28.30 12.49 6.36
C VAL A 232 -28.61 13.33 5.11
N LYS A 233 -28.75 12.70 3.95
CA LYS A 233 -29.14 13.38 2.71
C LYS A 233 -30.58 13.88 2.76
N ASN A 234 -31.52 13.03 3.18
CA ASN A 234 -32.96 13.36 3.21
C ASN A 234 -33.29 14.44 4.25
N ALA A 235 -32.48 14.54 5.32
CA ALA A 235 -32.56 15.66 6.26
C ALA A 235 -32.08 17.01 5.67
N GLY A 236 -31.65 17.04 4.40
CA GLY A 236 -31.06 18.21 3.78
C GLY A 236 -29.71 18.63 4.35
N ALA A 237 -29.06 17.73 5.10
CA ALA A 237 -27.75 17.98 5.66
C ALA A 237 -26.64 17.81 4.64
N ALA A 238 -26.75 16.84 3.74
CA ALA A 238 -25.82 16.56 2.66
C ALA A 238 -26.50 16.59 1.29
N LYS A 239 -25.73 16.91 0.25
CA LYS A 239 -26.16 16.78 -1.15
C LYS A 239 -25.97 15.33 -1.65
N TYR A 240 -24.88 14.70 -1.23
CA TYR A 240 -24.52 13.33 -1.57
C TYR A 240 -24.41 12.48 -0.30
N GLY A 241 -24.89 11.24 -0.36
CA GLY A 241 -24.75 10.28 0.72
C GLY A 241 -23.37 9.66 0.72
N ILE A 242 -23.17 8.52 0.04
CA ILE A 242 -21.89 7.85 -0.13
C ILE A 242 -21.28 8.24 -1.47
N ILE A 243 -20.04 8.68 -1.46
CA ILE A 243 -19.25 8.97 -2.66
C ILE A 243 -18.18 7.91 -2.79
N HIS A 244 -18.13 7.21 -3.93
CA HIS A 244 -17.10 6.24 -4.27
C HIS A 244 -16.29 6.70 -5.50
N ARG A 245 -15.33 5.88 -5.92
CA ARG A 245 -14.51 6.11 -7.10
C ARG A 245 -15.31 5.97 -8.40
N PRO A 246 -14.95 6.69 -9.47
CA PRO A 246 -15.70 6.67 -10.72
C PRO A 246 -15.25 5.57 -11.70
N ASN A 247 -14.20 4.82 -11.38
CA ASN A 247 -13.62 3.81 -12.27
C ASN A 247 -13.16 2.58 -11.51
N VAL A 248 -12.80 1.51 -12.23
CA VAL A 248 -12.28 0.26 -11.68
C VAL A 248 -11.18 0.50 -10.65
N GLY A 249 -11.17 -0.31 -9.59
CA GLY A 249 -10.09 -0.31 -8.60
C GLY A 249 -10.46 -0.92 -7.24
N PRO A 250 -9.47 -1.02 -6.36
CA PRO A 250 -9.51 -1.86 -5.16
C PRO A 250 -10.57 -1.48 -4.12
N ASP A 251 -11.16 -0.29 -4.20
CA ASP A 251 -12.23 0.12 -3.29
C ASP A 251 -13.46 -0.79 -3.44
N PHE A 252 -13.80 -1.19 -4.68
CA PHE A 252 -14.92 -2.11 -4.91
C PHE A 252 -14.63 -3.51 -4.36
N GLN A 253 -13.39 -4.01 -4.51
CA GLN A 253 -13.00 -5.30 -3.94
C GLN A 253 -13.08 -5.30 -2.41
N MET A 254 -12.71 -4.19 -1.75
CA MET A 254 -12.91 -4.04 -0.32
C MET A 254 -14.39 -4.10 0.06
N ALA A 255 -15.27 -3.43 -0.70
CA ALA A 255 -16.71 -3.50 -0.47
C ALA A 255 -17.25 -4.92 -0.70
N MET A 256 -16.83 -5.61 -1.76
CA MET A 256 -17.18 -7.00 -2.03
C MET A 256 -16.76 -7.95 -0.90
N ALA A 257 -15.55 -7.77 -0.36
CA ALA A 257 -15.06 -8.56 0.76
C ALA A 257 -15.94 -8.43 2.03
N SER A 258 -16.59 -7.28 2.23
CA SER A 258 -17.57 -7.09 3.33
C SER A 258 -18.75 -8.07 3.25
N PHE A 259 -19.04 -8.59 2.08
CA PHE A 259 -20.12 -9.57 1.82
C PHE A 259 -19.61 -11.02 1.80
N GLY A 260 -18.38 -11.25 2.27
CA GLY A 260 -17.81 -12.58 2.40
C GLY A 260 -17.22 -13.14 1.10
N ILE A 261 -16.90 -12.27 0.15
CA ILE A 261 -16.19 -12.67 -1.05
C ILE A 261 -14.69 -12.70 -0.72
N ASP A 262 -14.13 -13.89 -0.73
CA ASP A 262 -12.69 -14.09 -0.72
C ASP A 262 -12.19 -14.06 -2.17
N LEU A 263 -11.22 -13.19 -2.43
CA LEU A 263 -10.77 -12.92 -3.80
C LEU A 263 -9.76 -13.94 -4.33
N TYR A 264 -9.19 -14.77 -3.43
CA TYR A 264 -8.09 -15.65 -3.81
C TYR A 264 -8.07 -16.92 -2.99
N ASN A 265 -7.87 -18.04 -3.64
CA ASN A 265 -7.59 -19.33 -3.03
C ASN A 265 -6.09 -19.59 -3.04
N GLU A 266 -5.45 -19.46 -1.88
CA GLU A 266 -3.99 -19.62 -1.76
C GLU A 266 -3.53 -21.05 -2.07
N ASP A 267 -4.31 -22.06 -1.69
CA ASP A 267 -3.95 -23.48 -1.89
C ASP A 267 -3.90 -23.84 -3.38
N GLN A 268 -4.78 -23.27 -4.17
CA GLN A 268 -4.87 -23.51 -5.62
C GLN A 268 -4.19 -22.43 -6.45
N ALA A 269 -3.73 -21.33 -5.81
CA ALA A 269 -3.19 -20.15 -6.45
C ALA A 269 -4.10 -19.58 -7.55
N LYS A 270 -5.43 -19.54 -7.28
CA LYS A 270 -6.46 -19.09 -8.21
C LYS A 270 -7.26 -17.93 -7.65
N LEU A 271 -7.72 -17.05 -8.52
CA LEU A 271 -8.75 -16.08 -8.19
C LEU A 271 -10.03 -16.79 -7.75
N GLN A 272 -10.83 -16.14 -6.93
CA GLN A 272 -12.03 -16.74 -6.38
C GLN A 272 -13.18 -15.72 -6.34
N ILE A 273 -14.40 -16.17 -6.56
CA ILE A 273 -15.61 -15.39 -6.38
C ILE A 273 -16.75 -16.27 -5.84
N THR A 274 -17.58 -15.69 -4.98
CA THR A 274 -18.76 -16.37 -4.43
C THR A 274 -20.02 -15.75 -4.99
N LYS A 275 -20.87 -16.52 -5.69
CA LYS A 275 -22.13 -16.04 -6.31
C LYS A 275 -23.07 -15.39 -5.29
N THR A 276 -23.28 -16.07 -4.14
CA THR A 276 -24.14 -15.53 -3.08
C THR A 276 -23.60 -14.24 -2.47
N GLY A 277 -22.27 -14.11 -2.30
CA GLY A 277 -21.62 -12.89 -1.84
C GLY A 277 -21.75 -11.75 -2.83
N LEU A 278 -21.52 -12.04 -4.12
CA LEU A 278 -21.65 -11.07 -5.20
C LEU A 278 -23.08 -10.55 -5.34
N LEU A 279 -24.06 -11.45 -5.27
CA LEU A 279 -25.49 -11.07 -5.26
C LEU A 279 -25.82 -10.18 -4.07
N ALA A 280 -25.32 -10.50 -2.87
CA ALA A 280 -25.57 -9.69 -1.68
C ALA A 280 -24.94 -8.29 -1.82
N TYR A 281 -23.76 -8.19 -2.40
CA TYR A 281 -23.10 -6.92 -2.70
C TYR A 281 -23.89 -6.08 -3.72
N TYR A 282 -24.30 -6.65 -4.84
CA TYR A 282 -25.06 -5.93 -5.85
C TYR A 282 -26.47 -5.53 -5.36
N LYS A 283 -27.12 -6.35 -4.54
CA LYS A 283 -28.37 -5.98 -3.87
C LYS A 283 -28.18 -4.79 -2.92
N TRP A 284 -27.07 -4.75 -2.20
CA TRP A 284 -26.71 -3.61 -1.37
C TRP A 284 -26.50 -2.35 -2.23
N LEU A 285 -25.75 -2.43 -3.31
CA LEU A 285 -25.49 -1.31 -4.23
C LEU A 285 -26.80 -0.78 -4.81
N LYS A 286 -27.62 -1.67 -5.36
CA LYS A 286 -28.94 -1.32 -5.92
C LYS A 286 -29.82 -0.62 -4.88
N ARG A 287 -29.88 -1.19 -3.67
CA ARG A 287 -30.62 -0.58 -2.56
C ARG A 287 -30.14 0.83 -2.24
N CYS A 288 -28.81 1.02 -2.15
CA CYS A 288 -28.23 2.35 -1.86
C CYS A 288 -28.57 3.36 -2.96
N VAL A 289 -28.63 2.94 -4.22
CA VAL A 289 -29.08 3.79 -5.34
C VAL A 289 -30.55 4.10 -5.21
N ASP A 290 -31.40 3.10 -4.98
CA ASP A 290 -32.85 3.24 -4.91
C ASP A 290 -33.31 4.19 -3.80
N ILE A 291 -32.65 4.15 -2.62
CA ILE A 291 -32.96 5.08 -1.52
C ILE A 291 -32.18 6.41 -1.61
N GLY A 292 -31.40 6.58 -2.68
CA GLY A 292 -30.64 7.80 -2.95
C GLY A 292 -29.41 8.01 -2.07
N ALA A 293 -28.93 6.97 -1.37
CA ALA A 293 -27.68 7.00 -0.61
C ALA A 293 -26.45 7.08 -1.53
N ILE A 294 -26.49 6.46 -2.70
CA ILE A 294 -25.51 6.56 -3.77
C ILE A 294 -26.18 7.17 -5.00
N ALA A 295 -25.49 8.04 -5.74
CA ALA A 295 -25.99 8.55 -7.01
C ALA A 295 -25.87 7.44 -8.09
N GLY A 296 -26.93 7.26 -8.90
CA GLY A 296 -26.95 6.20 -9.92
C GLY A 296 -26.10 6.46 -11.15
N ASP A 297 -25.30 7.51 -11.16
CA ASP A 297 -24.43 7.91 -12.26
C ASP A 297 -22.98 8.13 -11.83
N MET A 298 -22.60 7.71 -10.61
CA MET A 298 -21.30 8.04 -10.02
C MET A 298 -20.12 7.41 -10.78
N THR A 299 -20.32 6.27 -11.40
CA THR A 299 -19.35 5.64 -12.30
C THR A 299 -19.06 6.47 -13.57
N THR A 300 -19.85 7.52 -13.84
CA THR A 300 -19.60 8.47 -14.94
C THR A 300 -18.91 9.77 -14.49
N TRP A 301 -18.72 9.96 -13.17
CA TRP A 301 -18.13 11.19 -12.64
C TRP A 301 -16.64 11.30 -12.96
N SER A 302 -16.12 12.52 -12.92
CA SER A 302 -14.68 12.76 -12.92
C SER A 302 -14.10 12.59 -11.50
N TRP A 303 -12.82 12.27 -11.41
CA TRP A 303 -12.11 12.28 -10.13
C TRP A 303 -12.17 13.63 -9.41
N ASP A 304 -12.16 14.73 -10.17
CA ASP A 304 -12.30 16.08 -9.59
C ASP A 304 -13.67 16.26 -8.94
N SER A 305 -14.75 15.77 -9.55
CA SER A 305 -16.09 15.78 -8.98
C SER A 305 -16.19 14.94 -7.71
N VAL A 306 -15.63 13.71 -7.71
CA VAL A 306 -15.56 12.83 -6.55
C VAL A 306 -14.81 13.49 -5.39
N HIS A 307 -13.69 14.15 -5.67
CA HIS A 307 -12.90 14.82 -4.64
C HIS A 307 -13.57 16.09 -4.14
N ALA A 308 -14.11 16.91 -5.04
CA ALA A 308 -14.77 18.17 -4.69
C ALA A 308 -16.03 17.92 -3.85
N GLY A 309 -16.84 16.92 -4.19
CA GLY A 309 -18.07 16.60 -3.48
C GLY A 309 -17.84 16.34 -1.98
N PHE A 310 -16.80 15.60 -1.60
CA PHE A 310 -16.49 15.35 -0.19
C PHE A 310 -15.75 16.51 0.47
N ARG A 311 -14.68 17.01 -0.16
CA ARG A 311 -13.85 18.10 0.39
C ARG A 311 -14.60 19.43 0.49
N GLY A 312 -15.56 19.66 -0.40
CA GLY A 312 -16.46 20.82 -0.35
C GLY A 312 -17.52 20.75 0.73
N GLY A 313 -17.62 19.64 1.48
CA GLY A 313 -18.60 19.47 2.54
C GLY A 313 -20.00 19.12 2.05
N GLU A 314 -20.17 18.75 0.78
CA GLU A 314 -21.46 18.34 0.20
C GLU A 314 -21.75 16.84 0.40
N GLY A 315 -20.72 16.01 0.54
CA GLY A 315 -20.82 14.57 0.71
C GLY A 315 -20.77 14.16 2.17
N PHE A 316 -21.68 13.27 2.58
CA PHE A 316 -21.70 12.71 3.94
C PHE A 316 -20.56 11.71 4.13
N SER A 317 -20.42 10.77 3.21
CA SER A 317 -19.38 9.73 3.29
C SER A 317 -18.59 9.65 2.00
N LYS A 318 -17.30 9.36 2.12
CA LYS A 318 -16.44 9.03 1.00
C LYS A 318 -15.66 7.76 1.28
N PHE A 319 -15.73 6.85 0.33
CA PHE A 319 -14.96 5.64 0.33
C PHE A 319 -13.61 5.89 -0.36
N HIS A 320 -12.51 5.89 0.41
CA HIS A 320 -11.17 6.16 -0.13
C HIS A 320 -10.08 5.85 0.91
N GLY A 321 -8.83 6.25 0.65
CA GLY A 321 -7.69 5.91 1.49
C GLY A 321 -7.03 7.10 2.20
N VAL A 322 -6.15 6.76 3.14
CA VAL A 322 -5.46 7.69 4.06
C VAL A 322 -4.66 8.77 3.35
N TRP A 323 -4.14 8.52 2.16
CA TRP A 323 -3.41 9.53 1.36
C TRP A 323 -4.21 10.79 1.03
N ASN A 324 -5.54 10.75 1.20
CA ASN A 324 -6.39 11.93 1.06
C ASN A 324 -6.29 12.92 2.22
N LEU A 325 -5.70 12.53 3.35
CA LEU A 325 -5.65 13.34 4.57
C LEU A 325 -5.07 14.73 4.32
N GLY A 326 -3.92 14.84 3.65
CA GLY A 326 -3.31 16.14 3.38
C GLY A 326 -4.19 17.06 2.55
N ALA A 327 -4.87 16.51 1.53
CA ALA A 327 -5.81 17.28 0.71
C ALA A 327 -7.11 17.63 1.44
N GLN A 328 -7.56 16.80 2.38
CA GLN A 328 -8.70 17.10 3.24
C GLN A 328 -8.36 18.21 4.24
N LEU A 329 -7.23 18.12 4.93
CA LEU A 329 -6.75 19.16 5.85
C LEU A 329 -6.71 20.53 5.14
N LYS A 330 -6.08 20.58 3.96
CA LYS A 330 -6.03 21.80 3.14
C LYS A 330 -7.45 22.32 2.78
N ALA A 331 -8.34 21.46 2.34
CA ALA A 331 -9.70 21.85 1.95
C ALA A 331 -10.54 22.33 3.14
N PHE A 332 -10.29 21.78 4.33
CA PHE A 332 -10.97 22.19 5.57
C PHE A 332 -10.31 23.40 6.26
N GLY A 333 -9.24 23.97 5.68
CA GLY A 333 -8.50 25.09 6.28
C GLY A 333 -7.73 24.70 7.55
N MET A 334 -7.35 23.43 7.68
CA MET A 334 -6.67 22.87 8.84
C MET A 334 -5.15 22.78 8.62
N SER A 335 -4.38 22.98 9.69
CA SER A 335 -2.96 22.69 9.71
C SER A 335 -2.68 21.17 9.69
N PRO A 336 -1.51 20.73 9.20
CA PRO A 336 -1.08 19.34 9.33
C PRO A 336 -1.04 18.80 10.78
N THR A 337 -1.00 19.69 11.79
CA THR A 337 -0.98 19.32 13.21
C THR A 337 -2.36 19.27 13.87
N ASP A 338 -3.44 19.66 13.18
CA ASP A 338 -4.79 19.82 13.75
C ASP A 338 -5.55 18.48 13.88
N LYS A 339 -4.92 17.49 14.52
CA LYS A 339 -5.48 16.16 14.73
C LYS A 339 -6.85 16.17 15.39
N GLU A 340 -6.99 16.89 16.50
CA GLU A 340 -8.25 16.93 17.26
C GLU A 340 -9.37 17.59 16.45
N ALA A 341 -9.09 18.71 15.79
CA ALA A 341 -10.06 19.39 14.93
C ALA A 341 -10.48 18.51 13.75
N TYR A 342 -9.54 17.78 13.17
CA TYR A 342 -9.84 16.85 12.08
C TYR A 342 -10.77 15.73 12.54
N PHE A 343 -10.47 15.00 13.63
CA PHE A 343 -11.32 13.91 14.11
C PHE A 343 -12.64 14.40 14.73
N LYS A 344 -12.71 15.64 15.18
CA LYS A 344 -14.01 16.27 15.50
C LYS A 344 -14.88 16.39 14.26
N LYS A 345 -14.30 16.63 13.07
CA LYS A 345 -15.01 16.81 11.79
C LYS A 345 -15.22 15.51 11.04
N ILE A 346 -14.27 14.58 11.07
CA ILE A 346 -14.27 13.35 10.26
C ILE A 346 -14.09 12.12 11.16
N THR A 347 -14.94 11.14 11.00
CA THR A 347 -14.76 9.80 11.58
C THR A 347 -14.27 8.84 10.51
N TRP A 348 -13.36 7.94 10.87
CA TRP A 348 -12.87 6.85 10.03
C TRP A 348 -13.47 5.53 10.48
N ILE A 349 -14.02 4.77 9.56
CA ILE A 349 -14.50 3.41 9.81
C ILE A 349 -13.97 2.46 8.72
N ASN A 350 -13.71 1.21 9.10
CA ASN A 350 -13.54 0.13 8.11
C ASN A 350 -14.81 -0.02 7.28
N ALA A 351 -14.75 -0.69 6.14
CA ALA A 351 -15.96 -1.12 5.46
C ALA A 351 -16.74 -2.04 6.40
N PRO A 352 -17.96 -1.67 6.79
CA PRO A 352 -18.76 -2.49 7.70
C PRO A 352 -19.02 -3.87 7.11
N ALA A 353 -19.27 -4.85 7.94
CA ALA A 353 -19.68 -6.18 7.48
C ALA A 353 -21.00 -6.12 6.69
N GLY A 354 -21.18 -6.99 5.72
CA GLY A 354 -22.43 -7.10 4.94
C GLY A 354 -23.62 -7.59 5.76
N LYS A 355 -23.37 -8.24 6.92
CA LYS A 355 -24.39 -8.74 7.86
C LYS A 355 -23.96 -8.55 9.29
N LYS A 356 -24.94 -8.47 10.21
CA LYS A 356 -24.68 -8.39 11.67
C LYS A 356 -23.87 -9.60 12.15
N GLY A 357 -22.92 -9.33 13.03
CA GLY A 357 -21.98 -10.32 13.56
C GLY A 357 -20.88 -10.73 12.58
N GLY A 358 -20.85 -10.14 11.38
CA GLY A 358 -19.78 -10.37 10.41
C GLY A 358 -18.52 -9.54 10.73
N THR A 359 -17.44 -9.81 10.03
CA THR A 359 -16.17 -9.11 10.15
C THR A 359 -16.14 -7.90 9.20
N PRO A 360 -15.73 -6.72 9.65
CA PRO A 360 -15.48 -5.59 8.78
C PRO A 360 -14.31 -5.89 7.84
N SER A 361 -14.23 -5.20 6.73
CA SER A 361 -13.12 -5.34 5.79
C SER A 361 -12.29 -4.06 5.67
N ASN A 362 -11.04 -4.24 5.29
CA ASN A 362 -10.14 -3.19 4.83
C ASN A 362 -9.31 -3.74 3.69
N LEU A 363 -8.79 -2.89 2.87
CA LEU A 363 -7.87 -3.30 1.81
C LEU A 363 -6.64 -2.39 1.85
N SER A 364 -5.48 -3.00 1.93
CA SER A 364 -4.19 -2.34 1.74
C SER A 364 -3.68 -2.64 0.33
N HIS A 365 -3.13 -1.61 -0.31
CA HIS A 365 -2.63 -1.70 -1.67
C HIS A 365 -1.22 -1.07 -1.73
N PRO A 366 -0.22 -1.73 -1.12
CA PRO A 366 1.12 -1.19 -1.05
C PRO A 366 1.79 -1.11 -2.42
N ILE A 367 2.60 -0.09 -2.59
CA ILE A 367 3.64 -0.08 -3.60
C ILE A 367 4.84 -0.83 -3.03
N VAL A 368 5.47 -1.61 -3.88
CA VAL A 368 6.55 -2.50 -3.49
C VAL A 368 7.79 -2.30 -4.34
N TYR A 369 8.93 -2.61 -3.76
CA TYR A 369 10.17 -2.76 -4.50
C TYR A 369 10.22 -4.14 -5.14
N ILE A 370 10.42 -4.17 -6.44
CA ILE A 370 10.73 -5.37 -7.20
C ILE A 370 12.22 -5.34 -7.53
N VAL A 371 12.97 -6.30 -7.03
CA VAL A 371 14.33 -6.57 -7.48
C VAL A 371 14.23 -7.50 -8.68
N THR A 372 14.90 -7.18 -9.77
CA THR A 372 14.80 -7.96 -10.99
C THR A 372 15.88 -9.03 -11.13
N ASN A 373 15.65 -10.03 -11.98
CA ASN A 373 16.61 -11.08 -12.30
C ASN A 373 17.71 -10.54 -13.24
N GLY A 374 18.56 -9.64 -12.72
CA GLY A 374 19.65 -9.01 -13.48
C GLY A 374 21.02 -9.27 -12.85
N PRO A 375 22.09 -8.79 -13.50
CA PRO A 375 23.46 -8.97 -13.03
C PRO A 375 23.75 -8.28 -11.70
N HIS A 376 22.95 -7.29 -11.32
CA HIS A 376 23.10 -6.52 -10.08
C HIS A 376 22.08 -6.91 -9.00
N LYS A 377 21.43 -8.07 -9.12
CA LYS A 377 20.36 -8.52 -8.21
C LYS A 377 20.72 -8.40 -6.73
N ASP A 378 21.90 -8.90 -6.33
CA ASP A 378 22.31 -8.89 -4.92
C ASP A 378 22.54 -7.45 -4.40
N LEU A 379 23.14 -6.60 -5.22
CA LEU A 379 23.37 -5.20 -4.87
C LEU A 379 22.04 -4.42 -4.82
N ALA A 380 21.14 -4.66 -5.76
CA ALA A 380 19.81 -4.10 -5.79
C ALA A 380 19.01 -4.49 -4.52
N ALA A 381 19.10 -5.76 -4.11
CA ALA A 381 18.45 -6.23 -2.88
C ALA A 381 19.01 -5.56 -1.61
N ILE A 382 20.32 -5.30 -1.55
CA ILE A 382 20.93 -4.53 -0.44
C ILE A 382 20.43 -3.08 -0.43
N LEU A 383 20.34 -2.44 -1.58
CA LEU A 383 19.80 -1.07 -1.67
C LEU A 383 18.35 -1.00 -1.18
N VAL A 384 17.51 -1.96 -1.58
CA VAL A 384 16.13 -2.06 -1.13
C VAL A 384 16.06 -2.28 0.38
N ALA A 385 16.92 -3.15 0.94
CA ALA A 385 16.98 -3.36 2.38
C ALA A 385 17.34 -2.07 3.15
N LEU A 386 18.28 -1.28 2.67
CA LEU A 386 18.64 0.01 3.26
C LEU A 386 17.53 1.05 3.09
N ALA A 387 16.86 1.09 1.94
CA ALA A 387 15.76 1.99 1.67
C ALA A 387 14.53 1.71 2.55
N SER A 388 14.36 0.47 3.00
CA SER A 388 13.25 0.03 3.86
C SER A 388 13.50 0.29 5.35
N GLN A 389 14.67 0.85 5.73
CA GLN A 389 14.96 1.19 7.12
C GLN A 389 14.13 2.39 7.61
N HIS A 390 14.01 2.54 8.92
CA HIS A 390 13.13 3.50 9.58
C HIS A 390 13.29 4.93 9.03
N VAL A 391 14.51 5.46 8.93
CA VAL A 391 14.74 6.86 8.52
C VAL A 391 14.33 7.12 7.07
N PRO A 392 14.89 6.42 6.06
CA PRO A 392 14.51 6.68 4.67
C PRO A 392 13.05 6.35 4.39
N ASN A 393 12.51 5.28 4.99
CA ASN A 393 11.12 4.93 4.79
C ASN A 393 10.14 5.90 5.45
N THR A 394 10.49 6.47 6.64
CA THR A 394 9.67 7.50 7.29
C THR A 394 9.56 8.76 6.42
N LYS A 395 10.66 9.23 5.84
CA LYS A 395 10.64 10.38 4.92
C LYS A 395 9.72 10.14 3.74
N HIS A 396 9.79 8.93 3.15
CA HIS A 396 8.92 8.53 2.07
C HIS A 396 7.45 8.52 2.51
N ALA A 397 7.13 7.78 3.57
CA ALA A 397 5.76 7.57 4.01
C ALA A 397 5.07 8.90 4.39
N VAL A 398 5.74 9.76 5.15
CA VAL A 398 5.21 11.09 5.51
C VAL A 398 5.08 11.99 4.27
N GLY A 399 6.08 11.97 3.38
CA GLY A 399 6.09 12.78 2.16
C GLY A 399 4.99 12.41 1.17
N THR A 400 4.63 11.13 1.10
CA THR A 400 3.60 10.60 0.19
C THR A 400 2.24 10.37 0.85
N ASN A 401 2.11 10.64 2.14
CA ASN A 401 0.92 10.36 2.96
C ASN A 401 0.51 8.88 2.95
N HIS A 402 1.48 7.98 3.13
CA HIS A 402 1.27 6.55 3.27
C HIS A 402 1.60 6.08 4.70
N THR A 403 0.99 4.97 5.10
CA THR A 403 1.26 4.37 6.41
C THR A 403 2.65 3.74 6.45
N PRO A 404 3.29 3.64 7.66
CA PRO A 404 4.61 3.05 7.79
C PRO A 404 4.59 1.54 7.47
N ILE A 405 5.76 1.01 7.09
CA ILE A 405 5.95 -0.43 6.93
C ILE A 405 6.56 -1.10 8.17
N ASN A 406 7.22 -0.33 9.05
CA ASN A 406 7.85 -0.84 10.25
C ASN A 406 7.16 -0.29 11.50
N TYR A 407 7.05 -1.10 12.55
CA TYR A 407 6.47 -0.66 13.82
C TYR A 407 7.25 0.49 14.47
N GLY A 408 8.59 0.45 14.45
CA GLY A 408 9.44 1.47 15.05
C GLY A 408 9.32 2.85 14.40
N GLN A 409 8.81 2.94 13.18
CA GLN A 409 8.58 4.22 12.52
C GLN A 409 7.54 5.08 13.24
N ALA A 410 6.61 4.50 13.99
CA ALA A 410 5.62 5.23 14.76
C ALA A 410 6.25 6.17 15.83
N ALA A 411 7.48 5.89 16.26
CA ALA A 411 8.24 6.70 17.21
C ALA A 411 9.16 7.73 16.54
N MET A 412 9.24 7.74 15.20
CA MET A 412 10.08 8.70 14.49
C MET A 412 9.48 10.11 14.58
N PRO A 413 10.32 11.16 14.78
CA PRO A 413 9.84 12.54 14.98
C PRO A 413 8.88 13.02 13.89
N ASP A 414 9.16 12.72 12.62
CA ASP A 414 8.31 13.15 11.51
C ASP A 414 6.89 12.54 11.58
N PHE A 415 6.76 11.28 12.03
CA PHE A 415 5.44 10.68 12.27
C PHE A 415 4.74 11.27 13.49
N VAL A 416 5.50 11.53 14.58
CA VAL A 416 4.92 12.11 15.80
C VAL A 416 4.39 13.53 15.51
N GLU A 417 5.13 14.32 14.75
CA GLU A 417 4.79 15.73 14.49
C GLU A 417 3.76 15.88 13.35
N LYS A 418 3.91 15.16 12.25
CA LYS A 418 3.16 15.39 11.00
C LYS A 418 2.37 14.18 10.52
N GLY A 419 2.79 12.98 10.92
CA GLY A 419 2.25 11.71 10.43
C GLY A 419 1.15 11.10 11.32
N TRP A 420 0.55 11.85 12.25
CA TRP A 420 -0.44 11.34 13.20
C TRP A 420 -1.60 10.58 12.54
N GLY A 421 -2.07 11.05 11.38
CA GLY A 421 -3.15 10.40 10.65
C GLY A 421 -2.72 9.05 10.07
N LEU A 422 -1.47 8.96 9.62
CA LEU A 422 -0.90 7.72 9.11
C LEU A 422 -0.80 6.68 10.22
N ILE A 423 -0.35 7.10 11.42
CA ILE A 423 -0.33 6.26 12.61
C ILE A 423 -1.74 5.86 13.04
N ALA A 424 -2.71 6.77 12.98
CA ALA A 424 -4.10 6.48 13.29
C ALA A 424 -4.72 5.44 12.35
N GLY A 425 -4.19 5.30 11.14
CA GLY A 425 -4.60 4.27 10.17
C GLY A 425 -4.06 2.87 10.47
N VAL A 426 -2.92 2.74 11.17
CA VAL A 426 -2.28 1.44 11.42
C VAL A 426 -3.20 0.41 12.09
N PRO A 427 -4.03 0.74 13.12
CA PRO A 427 -4.95 -0.23 13.70
C PRO A 427 -5.98 -0.81 12.72
N LEU A 428 -6.30 -0.09 11.64
CA LEU A 428 -7.25 -0.54 10.63
C LEU A 428 -6.65 -1.66 9.77
N LEU A 429 -5.31 -1.76 9.68
CA LEU A 429 -4.60 -2.84 8.99
C LEU A 429 -4.89 -4.23 9.58
N LYS A 430 -5.43 -4.31 10.81
CA LYS A 430 -5.87 -5.58 11.40
C LYS A 430 -6.84 -6.34 10.50
N TYR A 431 -7.65 -5.63 9.74
CA TYR A 431 -8.67 -6.20 8.84
C TYR A 431 -8.24 -6.13 7.37
N ALA A 432 -6.99 -5.74 7.11
CA ALA A 432 -6.51 -5.53 5.76
C ALA A 432 -6.39 -6.86 5.00
N GLN A 433 -7.00 -6.88 3.85
CA GLN A 433 -6.75 -7.82 2.78
C GLN A 433 -5.85 -7.14 1.74
N PHE A 434 -5.26 -7.92 0.86
CA PHE A 434 -4.45 -7.44 -0.25
C PHE A 434 -5.08 -7.92 -1.56
N MET A 435 -4.85 -7.16 -2.61
CA MET A 435 -5.22 -7.65 -3.95
C MET A 435 -4.44 -8.94 -4.23
N PRO A 436 -5.05 -9.95 -4.83
CA PRO A 436 -4.34 -11.17 -5.20
C PRO A 436 -3.18 -10.89 -6.15
N ASN A 437 -2.02 -11.47 -5.88
CA ASN A 437 -0.88 -11.46 -6.79
C ASN A 437 -1.09 -12.50 -7.91
N HIS A 438 -1.95 -12.18 -8.85
CA HIS A 438 -2.33 -13.08 -9.93
C HIS A 438 -2.28 -12.34 -11.28
N SER A 439 -1.75 -13.00 -12.33
CA SER A 439 -1.56 -12.38 -13.64
C SER A 439 -2.86 -11.87 -14.29
N LYS A 440 -4.01 -12.46 -13.93
CA LYS A 440 -5.33 -12.04 -14.44
C LYS A 440 -6.15 -11.15 -13.49
N ILE A 441 -5.53 -10.61 -12.42
CA ILE A 441 -6.28 -9.77 -11.46
C ILE A 441 -6.89 -8.52 -12.11
N GLY A 442 -6.20 -7.93 -13.09
CA GLY A 442 -6.73 -6.79 -13.83
C GLY A 442 -8.02 -7.09 -14.58
N GLN A 443 -8.10 -8.28 -15.23
CA GLN A 443 -9.30 -8.75 -15.92
C GLN A 443 -10.42 -9.03 -14.92
N TYR A 444 -10.13 -9.73 -13.81
CA TYR A 444 -11.09 -9.97 -12.72
C TYR A 444 -11.71 -8.67 -12.22
N ASN A 445 -10.89 -7.66 -11.98
CA ASN A 445 -11.36 -6.35 -11.51
C ASN A 445 -12.23 -5.64 -12.56
N ALA A 446 -11.84 -5.69 -13.82
CA ALA A 446 -12.58 -5.07 -14.91
C ALA A 446 -13.97 -5.70 -15.08
N ILE A 447 -14.06 -7.05 -15.06
CA ILE A 447 -15.32 -7.78 -15.18
C ILE A 447 -16.24 -7.46 -13.99
N SER A 448 -15.70 -7.55 -12.75
CA SER A 448 -16.47 -7.22 -11.54
C SER A 448 -17.00 -5.79 -11.56
N TYR A 449 -16.20 -4.85 -12.09
CA TYR A 449 -16.60 -3.44 -12.19
C TYR A 449 -17.70 -3.20 -13.22
N GLN A 450 -17.77 -3.96 -14.31
CA GLN A 450 -18.88 -3.87 -15.28
C GLN A 450 -20.22 -4.20 -14.60
N GLY A 451 -20.22 -5.23 -13.72
CA GLY A 451 -21.41 -5.52 -12.91
C GLY A 451 -21.80 -4.36 -11.97
N VAL A 452 -20.79 -3.69 -11.35
CA VAL A 452 -21.04 -2.48 -10.55
C VAL A 452 -21.70 -1.39 -11.39
N GLN A 453 -21.18 -1.11 -12.59
CA GLN A 453 -21.72 -0.11 -13.50
C GLN A 453 -23.16 -0.42 -13.90
N GLY A 454 -23.42 -1.67 -14.33
CA GLY A 454 -24.75 -2.09 -14.76
C GLY A 454 -25.80 -1.98 -13.65
N VAL A 455 -25.44 -2.35 -12.41
CA VAL A 455 -26.35 -2.24 -11.27
C VAL A 455 -26.57 -0.77 -10.85
N GLU A 456 -25.48 0.02 -10.83
CA GLU A 456 -25.56 1.44 -10.42
C GLU A 456 -26.40 2.26 -11.39
N THR A 457 -26.21 2.08 -12.70
CA THR A 457 -26.97 2.80 -13.73
C THR A 457 -28.39 2.25 -13.92
N GLY A 458 -28.68 1.09 -13.37
CA GLY A 458 -29.96 0.40 -13.54
C GLY A 458 -30.10 -0.33 -14.88
N GLU A 459 -29.00 -0.51 -15.62
CA GLU A 459 -28.95 -1.30 -16.85
C GLU A 459 -29.05 -2.81 -16.57
N MET A 460 -28.65 -3.24 -15.37
CA MET A 460 -28.75 -4.62 -14.90
C MET A 460 -29.42 -4.68 -13.53
N SER A 461 -30.29 -5.66 -13.33
CA SER A 461 -30.66 -6.09 -11.97
C SER A 461 -29.46 -6.73 -11.26
N PRO A 462 -29.47 -6.84 -9.93
CA PRO A 462 -28.43 -7.57 -9.20
C PRO A 462 -28.23 -9.00 -9.68
N GLU A 463 -29.29 -9.69 -10.02
CA GLU A 463 -29.30 -11.06 -10.54
C GLU A 463 -28.64 -11.15 -11.92
N GLU A 464 -29.05 -10.29 -12.86
CA GLU A 464 -28.45 -10.22 -14.21
C GLU A 464 -26.96 -9.84 -14.14
N ALA A 465 -26.58 -8.93 -13.24
CA ALA A 465 -25.17 -8.56 -13.06
C ALA A 465 -24.32 -9.73 -12.53
N VAL A 466 -24.88 -10.58 -11.65
CA VAL A 466 -24.18 -11.79 -11.20
C VAL A 466 -24.02 -12.77 -12.36
N GLU A 467 -25.08 -13.05 -13.13
CA GLU A 467 -25.01 -13.95 -14.28
C GLU A 467 -23.96 -13.46 -15.28
N PHE A 468 -24.02 -12.18 -15.68
CA PHE A 468 -23.05 -11.55 -16.56
C PHE A 468 -21.60 -11.69 -16.05
N VAL A 469 -21.34 -11.31 -14.79
CA VAL A 469 -19.98 -11.36 -14.23
C VAL A 469 -19.44 -12.79 -14.16
N ILE A 470 -20.29 -13.76 -13.81
CA ILE A 470 -19.87 -15.15 -13.74
C ILE A 470 -19.56 -15.70 -15.13
N GLU A 471 -20.42 -15.47 -16.14
CA GLU A 471 -20.20 -15.89 -17.52
C GLU A 471 -18.92 -15.28 -18.09
N GLU A 472 -18.70 -13.97 -17.92
CA GLU A 472 -17.48 -13.30 -18.39
C GLU A 472 -16.22 -13.82 -17.67
N MET A 473 -16.30 -14.12 -16.35
CA MET A 473 -15.17 -14.70 -15.64
C MET A 473 -14.86 -16.13 -16.10
N GLU A 474 -15.87 -16.94 -16.40
CA GLU A 474 -15.68 -18.30 -16.97
C GLU A 474 -15.00 -18.22 -18.35
N VAL A 475 -15.39 -17.26 -19.19
CA VAL A 475 -14.83 -17.08 -20.55
C VAL A 475 -13.40 -16.51 -20.50
N GLU A 476 -13.19 -15.43 -19.77
CA GLU A 476 -11.94 -14.67 -19.83
C GLU A 476 -10.85 -15.23 -18.89
N LEU A 477 -11.26 -15.75 -17.73
CA LEU A 477 -10.32 -16.27 -16.73
C LEU A 477 -10.17 -17.80 -16.82
N GLY A 478 -11.22 -18.52 -17.22
CA GLY A 478 -11.18 -19.98 -17.39
C GLY A 478 -10.73 -20.69 -16.11
N ASP A 479 -9.68 -21.48 -16.22
CA ASP A 479 -9.13 -22.26 -15.10
C ASP A 479 -8.46 -21.41 -14.01
N ASP A 480 -8.27 -20.11 -14.23
CA ASP A 480 -7.63 -19.19 -13.25
C ASP A 480 -8.62 -18.65 -12.20
N VAL A 481 -9.92 -18.97 -12.31
CA VAL A 481 -10.93 -18.55 -11.34
C VAL A 481 -11.71 -19.74 -10.77
N ILE A 482 -11.99 -19.68 -9.46
CA ILE A 482 -12.90 -20.60 -8.77
C ILE A 482 -14.20 -19.86 -8.51
N ILE A 483 -15.29 -20.40 -9.01
CA ILE A 483 -16.62 -19.87 -8.79
C ILE A 483 -17.33 -20.73 -7.75
N LEU A 484 -17.64 -20.12 -6.61
CA LEU A 484 -18.37 -20.72 -5.50
C LEU A 484 -19.86 -20.32 -5.53
N ASN A 485 -20.72 -21.16 -4.98
CA ASN A 485 -22.16 -20.88 -4.88
C ASN A 485 -22.51 -19.88 -3.77
#